data_a9f2f191a66b45255082a753a266f16a
#
_entry.id   a9f2f191a66b45255082a753a266f16a
#
_cell.length_a   1.000
_cell.length_b   1.000
_cell.length_c   1.000
_cell.angle_alpha   90.00
_cell.angle_beta   90.00
_cell.angle_gamma   90.00
#
_symmetry.space_group_name_H-M   'P 1'
#
loop_
_entity.id
_entity.type
_entity.pdbx_description
1 polymer ?
#
loop_
_entity_poly.entity_id
_entity_poly.type
_entity_poly.pdbx_seq_one_letter_code
_entity_poly.pdbx_strand_id
1 'polypeptide(L)'
;MSRIINSLRSLASYVLLGLYISIVGPPALAVAFVTRRAGHILTLGRFGARAVRRLLGVRLEVSGLEHVDGDRPTLYCMNHRSNVDVVAFEALFPRCPRLRGLYKAEMGKLPVLGRAMRLVGFVPVDRGNRSSAIASVDAAALRLRAGDSFLIAPEGTRARTGDLLPFKKGGFVMAIKAQAPVVPVALSGTEEVMPRGRFWVRPGVVRIDVGAPIPTAGLTLDDRDQLMAVVRGRLQAMLGN
;
A
#
# COMPACT_ATOMS: atom_id res chain seq x y z
N MET A 1 13.47 4.41 25.86
CA MET A 1 14.55 4.75 24.92
C MET A 1 14.43 6.22 24.57
N SER A 2 15.51 7.01 24.60
CA SER A 2 15.42 8.46 24.43
C SER A 2 15.00 8.84 22.98
N ARG A 3 14.34 10.01 22.78
CA ARG A 3 13.99 10.54 21.45
C ARG A 3 15.23 10.62 20.53
N ILE A 4 16.39 10.95 21.10
CA ILE A 4 17.66 11.05 20.39
C ILE A 4 18.03 9.72 19.73
N ILE A 5 18.01 8.61 20.48
CA ILE A 5 18.33 7.27 19.96
C ILE A 5 17.38 6.89 18.81
N ASN A 6 16.07 7.14 18.97
CA ASN A 6 15.10 6.84 17.92
C ASN A 6 15.33 7.70 16.65
N SER A 7 15.68 8.97 16.82
CA SER A 7 15.98 9.87 15.71
C SER A 7 17.25 9.44 14.98
N LEU A 8 18.34 9.12 15.68
CA LEU A 8 19.59 8.65 15.09
C LEU A 8 19.39 7.32 14.35
N ARG A 9 18.69 6.37 14.97
CA ARG A 9 18.37 5.09 14.33
C ARG A 9 17.51 5.27 13.07
N SER A 10 16.51 6.14 13.13
CA SER A 10 15.66 6.44 11.98
C SER A 10 16.45 7.09 10.85
N LEU A 11 17.30 8.08 11.18
CA LEU A 11 18.17 8.72 10.21
C LEU A 11 19.11 7.71 9.54
N ALA A 12 19.80 6.89 10.34
CA ALA A 12 20.68 5.83 9.81
C ALA A 12 19.91 4.85 8.91
N SER A 13 18.69 4.45 9.29
CA SER A 13 17.85 3.55 8.48
C SER A 13 17.44 4.20 7.16
N TYR A 14 17.12 5.49 7.14
CA TYR A 14 16.78 6.21 5.90
C TYR A 14 18.01 6.41 4.99
N VAL A 15 19.16 6.70 5.57
CA VAL A 15 20.42 6.79 4.81
C VAL A 15 20.73 5.42 4.19
N LEU A 16 20.67 4.34 4.96
CA LEU A 16 20.88 2.97 4.47
C LEU A 16 19.88 2.58 3.37
N LEU A 17 18.59 2.96 3.52
CA LEU A 17 17.60 2.74 2.47
C LEU A 17 17.91 3.53 1.21
N GLY A 18 18.31 4.78 1.35
CA GLY A 18 18.73 5.63 0.23
C GLY A 18 19.93 5.04 -0.51
N LEU A 19 20.96 4.62 0.22
CA LEU A 19 22.16 3.94 -0.33
C LEU A 19 21.76 2.62 -1.02
N TYR A 20 20.91 1.81 -0.36
CA TYR A 20 20.42 0.57 -0.96
C TYR A 20 19.70 0.82 -2.29
N ILE A 21 18.79 1.78 -2.35
CA ILE A 21 18.09 2.14 -3.60
C ILE A 21 19.07 2.65 -4.66
N SER A 22 20.06 3.43 -4.26
CA SER A 22 21.05 4.03 -5.18
C SER A 22 22.04 3.00 -5.75
N ILE A 23 22.38 1.97 -4.96
CA ILE A 23 23.35 0.94 -5.36
C ILE A 23 22.65 -0.22 -6.08
N VAL A 24 21.56 -0.72 -5.51
CA VAL A 24 20.84 -1.91 -6.01
C VAL A 24 19.87 -1.56 -7.13
N GLY A 25 19.27 -0.37 -7.07
CA GLY A 25 18.25 0.06 -8.02
C GLY A 25 18.71 0.14 -9.48
N PRO A 26 19.82 0.83 -9.82
CA PRO A 26 20.28 0.93 -11.19
C PRO A 26 20.56 -0.42 -11.86
N PRO A 27 21.32 -1.36 -11.25
CA PRO A 27 21.49 -2.71 -11.79
C PRO A 27 20.14 -3.46 -11.96
N ALA A 28 19.24 -3.35 -10.99
CA ALA A 28 17.93 -3.98 -11.09
C ALA A 28 17.11 -3.42 -12.27
N LEU A 29 17.17 -2.11 -12.50
CA LEU A 29 16.53 -1.48 -13.66
C LEU A 29 17.17 -1.92 -14.98
N ALA A 30 18.50 -2.04 -15.04
CA ALA A 30 19.22 -2.52 -16.23
C ALA A 30 18.83 -3.97 -16.56
N VAL A 31 18.78 -4.87 -15.56
CA VAL A 31 18.30 -6.24 -15.73
C VAL A 31 16.86 -6.26 -16.23
N ALA A 32 15.98 -5.43 -15.65
CA ALA A 32 14.58 -5.36 -16.09
C ALA A 32 14.46 -4.87 -17.54
N PHE A 33 15.27 -3.92 -17.95
CA PHE A 33 15.32 -3.41 -19.31
C PHE A 33 15.75 -4.48 -20.31
N VAL A 34 16.83 -5.21 -20.01
CA VAL A 34 17.39 -6.27 -20.90
C VAL A 34 16.45 -7.48 -20.96
N THR A 35 15.98 -7.96 -19.81
CA THR A 35 15.17 -9.21 -19.73
C THR A 35 13.69 -8.99 -19.99
N ARG A 36 13.23 -7.74 -20.03
CA ARG A 36 11.80 -7.34 -20.08
C ARG A 36 10.98 -7.92 -18.93
N ARG A 37 11.61 -8.28 -17.82
CA ARG A 37 11.00 -8.84 -16.61
C ARG A 37 11.30 -7.93 -15.41
N ALA A 38 10.26 -7.46 -14.71
CA ALA A 38 10.40 -6.52 -13.58
C ALA A 38 10.13 -7.15 -12.20
N GLY A 39 9.79 -8.44 -12.14
CA GLY A 39 9.38 -9.09 -10.87
C GLY A 39 10.47 -9.06 -9.79
N HIS A 40 11.75 -9.16 -10.17
CA HIS A 40 12.88 -9.09 -9.24
C HIS A 40 12.97 -7.73 -8.52
N ILE A 41 12.50 -6.62 -9.13
CA ILE A 41 12.46 -5.30 -8.50
C ILE A 41 11.58 -5.32 -7.24
N LEU A 42 10.42 -5.98 -7.31
CA LEU A 42 9.53 -6.13 -6.15
C LEU A 42 10.18 -6.95 -5.03
N THR A 43 10.88 -8.03 -5.40
CA THR A 43 11.60 -8.88 -4.44
C THR A 43 12.71 -8.11 -3.73
N LEU A 44 13.52 -7.35 -4.49
CA LEU A 44 14.56 -6.50 -3.94
C LEU A 44 13.97 -5.38 -3.07
N GLY A 45 12.92 -4.70 -3.56
CA GLY A 45 12.23 -3.66 -2.78
C GLY A 45 11.69 -4.19 -1.45
N ARG A 46 11.10 -5.38 -1.45
CA ARG A 46 10.63 -6.06 -0.24
C ARG A 46 11.78 -6.42 0.71
N PHE A 47 12.91 -6.91 0.18
CA PHE A 47 14.08 -7.20 1.00
C PHE A 47 14.58 -5.93 1.71
N GLY A 48 14.75 -4.82 0.99
CA GLY A 48 15.15 -3.54 1.54
C GLY A 48 14.15 -3.01 2.59
N ALA A 49 12.86 -3.06 2.31
CA ALA A 49 11.81 -2.66 3.25
C ALA A 49 11.84 -3.49 4.54
N ARG A 50 11.99 -4.82 4.42
CA ARG A 50 12.09 -5.74 5.56
C ARG A 50 13.35 -5.46 6.41
N ALA A 51 14.49 -5.20 5.78
CA ALA A 51 15.72 -4.87 6.47
C ALA A 51 15.55 -3.57 7.29
N VAL A 52 15.04 -2.52 6.66
CA VAL A 52 14.78 -1.23 7.33
C VAL A 52 13.79 -1.37 8.48
N ARG A 53 12.68 -2.08 8.26
CA ARG A 53 11.70 -2.33 9.33
C ARG A 53 12.33 -3.02 10.54
N ARG A 54 13.18 -4.04 10.32
CA ARG A 54 13.88 -4.74 11.38
C ARG A 54 14.85 -3.83 12.12
N LEU A 55 15.63 -3.02 11.40
CA LEU A 55 16.55 -2.03 11.99
C LEU A 55 15.79 -1.02 12.85
N LEU A 56 14.60 -0.61 12.42
CA LEU A 56 13.72 0.27 13.18
C LEU A 56 13.07 -0.40 14.39
N GLY A 57 13.20 -1.73 14.54
CA GLY A 57 12.62 -2.49 15.65
C GLY A 57 11.09 -2.62 15.54
N VAL A 58 10.54 -2.53 14.34
CA VAL A 58 9.09 -2.69 14.10
C VAL A 58 8.78 -4.16 13.86
N ARG A 59 7.90 -4.74 14.69
CA ARG A 59 7.38 -6.11 14.54
C ARG A 59 6.01 -6.06 13.88
N LEU A 60 5.70 -7.08 13.06
CA LEU A 60 4.39 -7.25 12.46
C LEU A 60 3.70 -8.44 13.12
N GLU A 61 2.46 -8.24 13.51
CA GLU A 61 1.50 -9.27 13.87
C GLU A 61 0.42 -9.26 12.79
N VAL A 62 0.24 -10.39 12.10
CA VAL A 62 -0.65 -10.46 10.94
C VAL A 62 -1.65 -11.59 11.16
N SER A 63 -2.93 -11.26 11.03
CA SER A 63 -4.03 -12.23 11.08
C SER A 63 -4.87 -12.17 9.79
N GLY A 64 -5.71 -13.17 9.55
CA GLY A 64 -6.61 -13.22 8.40
C GLY A 64 -5.91 -13.43 7.06
N LEU A 65 -4.67 -13.93 7.05
CA LEU A 65 -3.93 -14.18 5.80
C LEU A 65 -4.59 -15.24 4.90
N GLU A 66 -5.47 -16.06 5.42
CA GLU A 66 -6.32 -16.99 4.66
C GLU A 66 -7.25 -16.27 3.67
N HIS A 67 -7.55 -14.99 3.91
CA HIS A 67 -8.33 -14.14 3.01
C HIS A 67 -7.48 -13.52 1.86
N VAL A 68 -6.15 -13.75 1.87
CA VAL A 68 -5.26 -13.28 0.80
C VAL A 68 -5.12 -14.39 -0.24
N ASP A 69 -5.82 -14.22 -1.36
CA ASP A 69 -5.76 -15.10 -2.51
C ASP A 69 -4.83 -14.48 -3.58
N GLY A 70 -3.72 -15.14 -3.87
CA GLY A 70 -2.75 -14.66 -4.85
C GLY A 70 -3.16 -14.86 -6.30
N ASP A 71 -4.10 -15.77 -6.55
CA ASP A 71 -4.57 -16.13 -7.88
C ASP A 71 -5.79 -15.31 -8.31
N ARG A 72 -6.50 -14.74 -7.33
CA ARG A 72 -7.67 -13.89 -7.56
C ARG A 72 -7.33 -12.42 -7.46
N PRO A 73 -7.47 -11.64 -8.54
CA PRO A 73 -7.30 -10.19 -8.51
C PRO A 73 -8.22 -9.56 -7.46
N THR A 74 -7.64 -8.81 -6.54
CA THR A 74 -8.34 -8.31 -5.36
C THR A 74 -7.96 -6.86 -5.07
N LEU A 75 -8.93 -6.04 -4.65
CA LEU A 75 -8.68 -4.72 -4.10
C LEU A 75 -8.62 -4.80 -2.58
N TYR A 76 -7.42 -4.63 -2.02
CA TYR A 76 -7.21 -4.49 -0.58
C TYR A 76 -7.38 -3.03 -0.18
N CYS A 77 -8.31 -2.76 0.75
CA CYS A 77 -8.60 -1.42 1.28
C CYS A 77 -8.14 -1.31 2.72
N MET A 78 -7.14 -0.45 2.99
CA MET A 78 -6.62 -0.24 4.35
C MET A 78 -6.95 1.16 4.88
N ASN A 79 -7.01 1.32 6.20
CA ASN A 79 -6.97 2.62 6.85
C ASN A 79 -5.58 3.27 6.71
N HIS A 80 -5.49 4.59 6.86
CA HIS A 80 -4.23 5.31 6.64
C HIS A 80 -3.94 6.31 7.77
N ARG A 81 -3.00 5.96 8.65
CA ARG A 81 -2.64 6.78 9.82
C ARG A 81 -1.17 7.22 9.82
N SER A 82 -0.29 6.45 9.17
CA SER A 82 1.15 6.65 9.25
C SER A 82 1.86 6.44 7.90
N ASN A 83 3.10 6.93 7.77
CA ASN A 83 3.96 6.51 6.66
C ASN A 83 4.41 5.06 6.78
N VAL A 84 4.33 4.48 7.98
CA VAL A 84 4.67 3.07 8.23
C VAL A 84 3.60 2.12 7.68
N ASP A 85 2.40 2.60 7.32
CA ASP A 85 1.33 1.75 6.77
C ASP A 85 1.76 0.97 5.51
N VAL A 86 2.83 1.41 4.84
CA VAL A 86 3.46 0.68 3.73
C VAL A 86 3.90 -0.75 4.11
N VAL A 87 4.05 -1.07 5.40
CA VAL A 87 4.36 -2.42 5.88
C VAL A 87 3.26 -3.45 5.53
N ALA A 88 2.04 -2.99 5.24
CA ALA A 88 0.99 -3.86 4.74
C ALA A 88 1.37 -4.55 3.42
N PHE A 89 2.14 -3.88 2.54
CA PHE A 89 2.71 -4.52 1.36
C PHE A 89 3.64 -5.67 1.72
N GLU A 90 4.50 -5.48 2.74
CA GLU A 90 5.40 -6.53 3.18
C GLU A 90 4.64 -7.75 3.70
N ALA A 91 3.53 -7.53 4.39
CA ALA A 91 2.70 -8.57 4.97
C ALA A 91 1.93 -9.38 3.91
N LEU A 92 1.31 -8.70 2.93
CA LEU A 92 0.45 -9.33 1.94
C LEU A 92 1.22 -9.93 0.75
N PHE A 93 2.36 -9.34 0.38
CA PHE A 93 3.12 -9.69 -0.82
C PHE A 93 3.52 -11.18 -0.92
N PRO A 94 3.85 -11.92 0.18
CA PRO A 94 4.19 -13.33 0.08
C PRO A 94 3.09 -14.21 -0.52
N ARG A 95 1.83 -13.86 -0.28
CA ARG A 95 0.66 -14.55 -0.81
C ARG A 95 0.08 -13.91 -2.05
N CYS A 96 0.39 -12.63 -2.29
CA CYS A 96 -0.09 -11.88 -3.44
C CYS A 96 1.07 -11.20 -4.19
N PRO A 97 1.88 -11.95 -4.97
CA PRO A 97 3.08 -11.41 -5.64
C PRO A 97 2.76 -10.40 -6.74
N ARG A 98 1.51 -10.38 -7.22
CA ARG A 98 1.01 -9.38 -8.17
C ARG A 98 0.35 -8.16 -7.47
N LEU A 99 0.65 -7.94 -6.19
CA LEU A 99 0.18 -6.77 -5.45
C LEU A 99 0.83 -5.50 -5.95
N ARG A 100 0.00 -4.50 -6.25
CA ARG A 100 0.39 -3.16 -6.72
C ARG A 100 -0.18 -2.11 -5.79
N GLY A 101 0.19 -0.85 -5.99
CA GLY A 101 -0.35 0.27 -5.24
C GLY A 101 -0.55 1.50 -6.11
N LEU A 102 -1.34 2.41 -5.58
CA LEU A 102 -1.42 3.77 -6.08
C LEU A 102 -0.38 4.62 -5.35
N TYR A 103 0.36 5.44 -6.07
CA TYR A 103 1.34 6.33 -5.47
C TYR A 103 1.17 7.78 -5.94
N LYS A 104 1.65 8.71 -5.13
CA LYS A 104 1.58 10.14 -5.44
C LYS A 104 2.43 10.45 -6.66
N ALA A 105 1.86 11.11 -7.68
CA ALA A 105 2.49 11.33 -8.98
C ALA A 105 3.90 11.95 -8.90
N GLU A 106 4.15 12.81 -7.89
CA GLU A 106 5.45 13.45 -7.67
C GLU A 106 6.57 12.44 -7.34
N MET A 107 6.23 11.30 -6.72
CA MET A 107 7.23 10.24 -6.48
C MET A 107 7.72 9.60 -7.77
N GLY A 108 6.93 9.67 -8.84
CA GLY A 108 7.32 9.23 -10.18
C GLY A 108 8.46 10.03 -10.80
N LYS A 109 8.78 11.22 -10.26
CA LYS A 109 9.90 12.08 -10.68
C LYS A 109 11.24 11.61 -10.11
N LEU A 110 11.26 10.77 -9.09
CA LEU A 110 12.48 10.20 -8.52
C LEU A 110 13.13 9.24 -9.55
N PRO A 111 14.42 9.44 -9.90
CA PRO A 111 15.03 8.77 -11.07
C PRO A 111 14.97 7.24 -11.00
N VAL A 112 15.36 6.63 -9.90
CA VAL A 112 15.39 5.18 -9.72
C VAL A 112 14.02 4.67 -9.27
N LEU A 113 13.50 5.20 -8.17
CA LEU A 113 12.26 4.74 -7.55
C LEU A 113 11.05 4.93 -8.48
N GLY A 114 10.93 6.09 -9.14
CA GLY A 114 9.83 6.37 -10.07
C GLY A 114 9.82 5.43 -11.27
N ARG A 115 11.00 5.12 -11.85
CA ARG A 115 11.11 4.12 -12.93
C ARG A 115 10.76 2.73 -12.44
N ALA A 116 11.27 2.33 -11.27
CA ALA A 116 10.97 1.03 -10.67
C ALA A 116 9.45 0.86 -10.45
N MET A 117 8.79 1.83 -9.83
CA MET A 117 7.34 1.77 -9.57
C MET A 117 6.53 1.61 -10.87
N ARG A 118 6.87 2.35 -11.93
CA ARG A 118 6.20 2.22 -13.24
C ARG A 118 6.42 0.84 -13.85
N LEU A 119 7.65 0.34 -13.85
CA LEU A 119 7.98 -0.98 -14.42
C LEU A 119 7.26 -2.12 -13.73
N VAL A 120 7.14 -2.07 -12.40
CA VAL A 120 6.41 -3.09 -11.65
C VAL A 120 4.89 -2.89 -11.64
N GLY A 121 4.40 -1.84 -12.31
CA GLY A 121 2.96 -1.64 -12.54
C GLY A 121 2.21 -0.91 -11.44
N PHE A 122 2.90 -0.18 -10.57
CA PHE A 122 2.24 0.78 -9.70
C PHE A 122 1.68 1.94 -10.52
N VAL A 123 0.56 2.51 -10.09
CA VAL A 123 -0.16 3.55 -10.85
C VAL A 123 0.00 4.91 -10.14
N PRO A 124 0.53 5.93 -10.84
CA PRO A 124 0.60 7.28 -10.28
C PRO A 124 -0.79 7.91 -10.19
N VAL A 125 -1.03 8.67 -9.13
CA VAL A 125 -2.26 9.46 -8.95
C VAL A 125 -1.90 10.91 -8.68
N ASP A 126 -2.32 11.80 -9.56
CA ASP A 126 -2.31 13.23 -9.32
C ASP A 126 -3.62 13.62 -8.62
N ARG A 127 -3.50 13.95 -7.34
CA ARG A 127 -4.66 14.30 -6.50
C ARG A 127 -5.14 15.73 -6.72
N GLY A 128 -4.33 16.57 -7.36
CA GLY A 128 -4.66 17.95 -7.71
C GLY A 128 -5.41 18.08 -9.03
N ASN A 129 -5.41 17.03 -9.86
CA ASN A 129 -6.04 17.02 -11.18
C ASN A 129 -7.09 15.93 -11.30
N ARG A 130 -8.37 16.31 -11.36
CA ARG A 130 -9.50 15.37 -11.39
C ARG A 130 -9.49 14.47 -12.62
N SER A 131 -9.20 14.99 -13.81
CA SER A 131 -9.16 14.19 -15.04
C SER A 131 -8.02 13.17 -15.01
N SER A 132 -6.84 13.56 -14.56
CA SER A 132 -5.71 12.67 -14.35
C SER A 132 -6.02 11.58 -13.32
N ALA A 133 -6.70 11.93 -12.22
CA ALA A 133 -7.10 10.95 -11.21
C ALA A 133 -8.09 9.91 -11.75
N ILE A 134 -9.05 10.33 -12.62
CA ILE A 134 -9.98 9.40 -13.28
C ILE A 134 -9.21 8.46 -14.21
N ALA A 135 -8.31 8.98 -15.05
CA ALA A 135 -7.49 8.16 -15.94
C ALA A 135 -6.63 7.15 -15.16
N SER A 136 -6.11 7.54 -13.99
CA SER A 136 -5.36 6.63 -13.10
C SER A 136 -6.25 5.51 -12.54
N VAL A 137 -7.49 5.80 -12.17
CA VAL A 137 -8.48 4.80 -11.72
C VAL A 137 -8.79 3.81 -12.84
N ASP A 138 -8.98 4.30 -14.08
CA ASP A 138 -9.26 3.44 -15.23
C ASP A 138 -8.07 2.55 -15.59
N ALA A 139 -6.86 3.10 -15.57
CA ALA A 139 -5.64 2.32 -15.77
C ALA A 139 -5.46 1.24 -14.70
N ALA A 140 -5.75 1.55 -13.44
CA ALA A 140 -5.68 0.59 -12.35
C ALA A 140 -6.78 -0.50 -12.47
N ALA A 141 -7.99 -0.14 -12.90
CA ALA A 141 -9.06 -1.10 -13.15
C ALA A 141 -8.72 -2.09 -14.27
N LEU A 142 -8.10 -1.62 -15.35
CA LEU A 142 -7.62 -2.48 -16.43
C LEU A 142 -6.56 -3.47 -15.93
N ARG A 143 -5.63 -3.03 -15.10
CA ARG A 143 -4.61 -3.90 -14.50
C ARG A 143 -5.20 -4.91 -13.52
N LEU A 144 -6.21 -4.50 -12.74
CA LEU A 144 -6.93 -5.38 -11.84
C LEU A 144 -7.65 -6.49 -12.62
N ARG A 145 -8.29 -6.15 -13.76
CA ARG A 145 -8.85 -7.15 -14.71
C ARG A 145 -7.80 -8.07 -15.32
N ALA A 146 -6.59 -7.56 -15.54
CA ALA A 146 -5.47 -8.33 -16.10
C ALA A 146 -4.76 -9.23 -15.07
N GLY A 147 -5.29 -9.32 -13.84
CA GLY A 147 -4.81 -10.21 -12.80
C GLY A 147 -3.87 -9.59 -11.78
N ASP A 148 -3.61 -8.27 -11.80
CA ASP A 148 -2.93 -7.60 -10.70
C ASP A 148 -3.91 -7.38 -9.54
N SER A 149 -3.43 -7.38 -8.30
CA SER A 149 -4.16 -6.92 -7.11
C SER A 149 -3.66 -5.55 -6.68
N PHE A 150 -4.50 -4.80 -5.98
CA PHE A 150 -4.11 -3.47 -5.48
C PHE A 150 -4.32 -3.33 -4.00
N LEU A 151 -3.36 -2.67 -3.32
CA LEU A 151 -3.52 -2.17 -1.96
C LEU A 151 -3.67 -0.65 -2.01
N ILE A 152 -4.76 -0.15 -1.46
CA ILE A 152 -5.06 1.29 -1.43
C ILE A 152 -5.49 1.74 -0.04
N ALA A 153 -5.30 3.03 0.22
CA ALA A 153 -5.92 3.72 1.33
C ALA A 153 -7.04 4.63 0.79
N PRO A 154 -8.31 4.24 0.89
CA PRO A 154 -9.41 4.98 0.26
C PRO A 154 -9.64 6.37 0.87
N GLU A 155 -9.12 6.65 2.05
CA GLU A 155 -9.10 7.98 2.67
C GLU A 155 -8.32 9.02 1.84
N GLY A 156 -7.35 8.56 1.05
CA GLY A 156 -6.52 9.40 0.18
C GLY A 156 -5.53 10.32 0.92
N THR A 157 -5.59 10.38 2.23
CA THR A 157 -4.62 11.06 3.11
C THR A 157 -4.61 10.38 4.47
N ARG A 158 -3.57 10.64 5.27
CA ARG A 158 -3.46 10.09 6.62
C ARG A 158 -4.42 10.77 7.57
N ALA A 159 -5.19 10.00 8.35
CA ALA A 159 -6.01 10.51 9.44
C ALA A 159 -5.15 11.19 10.53
N ARG A 160 -5.74 12.15 11.24
CA ARG A 160 -5.11 12.83 12.37
C ARG A 160 -5.57 12.28 13.72
N THR A 161 -6.77 11.72 13.71
CA THR A 161 -7.44 11.11 14.86
C THR A 161 -7.52 9.60 14.64
N GLY A 162 -8.01 8.86 15.63
CA GLY A 162 -8.29 7.43 15.51
C GLY A 162 -9.38 7.06 14.50
N ASP A 163 -10.19 8.04 14.07
CA ASP A 163 -11.33 7.82 13.19
C ASP A 163 -10.94 7.67 11.72
N LEU A 164 -11.72 6.89 10.98
CA LEU A 164 -11.59 6.79 9.52
C LEU A 164 -12.09 8.09 8.86
N LEU A 165 -11.27 8.67 8.00
CA LEU A 165 -11.68 9.78 7.15
C LEU A 165 -12.72 9.34 6.11
N PRO A 166 -13.46 10.28 5.49
CA PRO A 166 -14.34 9.96 4.37
C PRO A 166 -13.58 9.30 3.22
N PHE A 167 -14.15 8.22 2.68
CA PHE A 167 -13.53 7.48 1.60
C PHE A 167 -13.68 8.19 0.26
N LYS A 168 -12.64 8.10 -0.56
CA LYS A 168 -12.66 8.53 -1.97
C LYS A 168 -13.25 7.41 -2.84
N LYS A 169 -14.08 7.80 -3.81
CA LYS A 169 -14.85 6.90 -4.67
C LYS A 169 -13.99 6.05 -5.61
N GLY A 170 -12.79 6.52 -5.98
CA GLY A 170 -11.97 5.95 -7.06
C GLY A 170 -11.62 4.47 -6.89
N GLY A 171 -11.25 4.03 -5.69
CA GLY A 171 -10.95 2.62 -5.43
C GLY A 171 -12.16 1.70 -5.65
N PHE A 172 -13.34 2.14 -5.24
CA PHE A 172 -14.57 1.36 -5.38
C PHE A 172 -15.04 1.32 -6.84
N VAL A 173 -14.89 2.42 -7.58
CA VAL A 173 -15.09 2.44 -9.04
C VAL A 173 -14.15 1.45 -9.73
N MET A 174 -12.88 1.39 -9.31
CA MET A 174 -11.91 0.43 -9.83
C MET A 174 -12.33 -1.01 -9.57
N ALA A 175 -12.75 -1.35 -8.35
CA ALA A 175 -13.20 -2.69 -7.98
C ALA A 175 -14.44 -3.13 -8.77
N ILE A 176 -15.46 -2.26 -8.88
CA ILE A 176 -16.69 -2.53 -9.62
C ILE A 176 -16.39 -2.70 -11.12
N LYS A 177 -15.61 -1.79 -11.72
CA LYS A 177 -15.21 -1.92 -13.13
C LYS A 177 -14.47 -3.23 -13.42
N ALA A 178 -13.70 -3.72 -12.46
CA ALA A 178 -12.93 -4.95 -12.59
C ALA A 178 -13.71 -6.19 -12.12
N GLN A 179 -14.87 -6.03 -11.48
CA GLN A 179 -15.62 -7.11 -10.80
C GLN A 179 -14.74 -7.88 -9.80
N ALA A 180 -13.78 -7.18 -9.19
CA ALA A 180 -12.82 -7.74 -8.27
C ALA A 180 -13.26 -7.52 -6.81
N PRO A 181 -13.21 -8.55 -5.94
CA PRO A 181 -13.61 -8.41 -4.55
C PRO A 181 -12.81 -7.34 -3.83
N VAL A 182 -13.42 -6.74 -2.81
CA VAL A 182 -12.75 -5.79 -1.91
C VAL A 182 -12.49 -6.48 -0.58
N VAL A 183 -11.22 -6.47 -0.14
CA VAL A 183 -10.80 -7.02 1.14
C VAL A 183 -10.40 -5.87 2.07
N PRO A 184 -11.10 -5.68 3.21
CA PRO A 184 -10.69 -4.69 4.20
C PRO A 184 -9.42 -5.16 4.94
N VAL A 185 -8.50 -4.24 5.20
CA VAL A 185 -7.24 -4.49 5.92
C VAL A 185 -7.09 -3.45 7.01
N ALA A 186 -7.26 -3.84 8.26
CA ALA A 186 -7.13 -2.94 9.39
C ALA A 186 -5.67 -2.90 9.89
N LEU A 187 -5.12 -1.69 10.05
CA LEU A 187 -3.80 -1.45 10.60
C LEU A 187 -3.94 -0.71 11.93
N SER A 188 -3.29 -1.23 12.97
CA SER A 188 -3.20 -0.59 14.29
C SER A 188 -1.76 -0.52 14.78
N GLY A 189 -1.44 0.49 15.60
CA GLY A 189 -0.10 0.71 16.15
C GLY A 189 0.84 1.47 15.20
N THR A 190 0.48 1.74 13.97
CA THR A 190 1.34 2.47 13.02
C THR A 190 1.55 3.92 13.43
N GLU A 191 0.54 4.58 13.98
CA GLU A 191 0.58 5.94 14.52
C GLU A 191 1.42 6.06 15.79
N GLU A 192 1.49 5.00 16.59
CA GLU A 192 2.36 4.92 17.78
C GLU A 192 3.81 4.75 17.38
N VAL A 193 4.07 3.90 16.40
CA VAL A 193 5.39 3.64 15.82
C VAL A 193 5.95 4.87 15.11
N MET A 194 5.16 5.53 14.29
CA MET A 194 5.55 6.75 13.59
C MET A 194 4.37 7.74 13.54
N PRO A 195 4.26 8.65 14.52
CA PRO A 195 3.22 9.66 14.53
C PRO A 195 3.28 10.56 13.29
N ARG A 196 2.11 11.00 12.84
CA ARG A 196 2.01 11.92 11.71
C ARG A 196 2.85 13.18 11.91
N GLY A 197 3.60 13.56 10.89
CA GLY A 197 4.47 14.77 10.94
C GLY A 197 5.81 14.53 11.63
N ARG A 198 6.10 13.32 12.08
CA ARG A 198 7.41 12.95 12.60
C ARG A 198 8.21 12.16 11.58
N PHE A 199 9.54 12.32 11.62
CA PHE A 199 10.46 11.54 10.78
C PHE A 199 11.06 10.34 11.52
N TRP A 200 11.04 10.36 12.85
CA TRP A 200 11.58 9.29 13.67
C TRP A 200 10.55 8.18 13.92
N VAL A 201 11.05 6.96 13.94
CA VAL A 201 10.28 5.74 14.17
C VAL A 201 10.67 5.17 15.55
N ARG A 202 9.66 4.80 16.33
CA ARG A 202 9.85 4.06 17.58
C ARG A 202 9.78 2.55 17.30
N PRO A 203 10.53 1.71 18.03
CA PRO A 203 10.23 0.29 18.07
C PRO A 203 8.82 0.05 18.56
N GLY A 204 8.16 -0.92 17.98
CA GLY A 204 6.79 -1.24 18.37
C GLY A 204 6.23 -2.38 17.55
N VAL A 205 4.95 -2.66 17.80
CA VAL A 205 4.18 -3.68 17.09
C VAL A 205 3.18 -2.99 16.18
N VAL A 206 3.13 -3.42 14.94
CA VAL A 206 2.07 -3.08 14.00
C VAL A 206 1.23 -4.33 13.79
N ARG A 207 -0.08 -4.23 14.08
CA ARG A 207 -1.04 -5.29 13.80
C ARG A 207 -1.70 -5.03 12.45
N ILE A 208 -1.84 -6.09 11.68
CA ILE A 208 -2.44 -6.08 10.35
C ILE A 208 -3.47 -7.19 10.31
N ASP A 209 -4.73 -6.82 10.34
CA ASP A 209 -5.85 -7.76 10.30
C ASP A 209 -6.50 -7.72 8.92
N VAL A 210 -6.52 -8.86 8.23
CA VAL A 210 -7.10 -9.00 6.90
C VAL A 210 -8.51 -9.57 7.05
N GLY A 211 -9.51 -8.81 6.65
CA GLY A 211 -10.91 -9.22 6.75
C GLY A 211 -11.36 -10.10 5.59
N ALA A 212 -12.57 -10.65 5.72
CA ALA A 212 -13.18 -11.47 4.68
C ALA A 212 -13.45 -10.65 3.40
N PRO A 213 -13.32 -11.27 2.20
CA PRO A 213 -13.61 -10.63 0.93
C PRO A 213 -15.09 -10.21 0.82
N ILE A 214 -15.32 -9.01 0.31
CA ILE A 214 -16.63 -8.46 -0.02
C ILE A 214 -16.80 -8.59 -1.54
N PRO A 215 -17.76 -9.39 -2.03
CA PRO A 215 -17.92 -9.60 -3.48
C PRO A 215 -18.40 -8.35 -4.17
N THR A 216 -17.98 -8.19 -5.43
CA THR A 216 -18.43 -7.10 -6.33
C THR A 216 -19.04 -7.64 -7.62
N ALA A 217 -19.11 -8.97 -7.76
CA ALA A 217 -19.71 -9.59 -8.93
C ALA A 217 -21.16 -9.15 -9.11
N GLY A 218 -21.51 -8.65 -10.29
CA GLY A 218 -22.83 -8.13 -10.63
C GLY A 218 -23.10 -6.69 -10.16
N LEU A 219 -22.23 -6.10 -9.33
CA LEU A 219 -22.39 -4.70 -8.93
C LEU A 219 -22.14 -3.74 -10.09
N THR A 220 -22.93 -2.68 -10.13
CA THR A 220 -22.84 -1.55 -11.05
C THR A 220 -22.26 -0.31 -10.35
N LEU A 221 -22.01 0.76 -11.09
CA LEU A 221 -21.55 2.01 -10.50
C LEU A 221 -22.59 2.67 -9.57
N ASP A 222 -23.84 2.30 -9.68
CA ASP A 222 -24.92 2.79 -8.80
C ASP A 222 -24.80 2.17 -7.40
N ASP A 223 -24.24 0.96 -7.29
CA ASP A 223 -24.02 0.25 -6.02
C ASP A 223 -22.76 0.73 -5.27
N ARG A 224 -22.00 1.64 -5.88
CA ARG A 224 -20.69 2.11 -5.36
C ARG A 224 -20.77 2.66 -3.93
N ASP A 225 -21.76 3.49 -3.65
CA ASP A 225 -21.85 4.17 -2.35
C ASP A 225 -22.26 3.16 -1.25
N GLN A 226 -23.06 2.15 -1.61
CA GLN A 226 -23.37 1.01 -0.73
C GLN A 226 -22.12 0.16 -0.46
N LEU A 227 -21.34 -0.20 -1.49
CA LEU A 227 -20.09 -0.92 -1.32
C LEU A 227 -19.12 -0.16 -0.41
N MET A 228 -19.00 1.16 -0.60
CA MET A 228 -18.19 2.03 0.26
C MET A 228 -18.63 1.96 1.73
N ALA A 229 -19.93 2.02 2.00
CA ALA A 229 -20.49 1.95 3.34
C ALA A 229 -20.20 0.60 4.00
N VAL A 230 -20.38 -0.51 3.27
CA VAL A 230 -20.06 -1.86 3.75
C VAL A 230 -18.59 -2.02 4.11
N VAL A 231 -17.68 -1.62 3.21
CA VAL A 231 -16.23 -1.70 3.46
C VAL A 231 -15.83 -0.82 4.65
N ARG A 232 -16.38 0.39 4.75
CA ARG A 232 -16.13 1.28 5.88
C ARG A 232 -16.58 0.67 7.20
N GLY A 233 -17.81 0.13 7.27
CA GLY A 233 -18.34 -0.51 8.46
C GLY A 233 -17.50 -1.73 8.90
N ARG A 234 -17.02 -2.53 7.93
CA ARG A 234 -16.10 -3.63 8.23
C ARG A 234 -14.78 -3.15 8.81
N LEU A 235 -14.18 -2.13 8.22
CA LEU A 235 -12.94 -1.56 8.75
C LEU A 235 -13.13 -0.94 10.15
N GLN A 236 -14.25 -0.26 10.40
CA GLN A 236 -14.57 0.27 11.72
C GLN A 236 -14.68 -0.84 12.76
N ALA A 237 -15.43 -1.91 12.45
CA ALA A 237 -15.58 -3.07 13.35
C ALA A 237 -14.22 -3.74 13.65
N MET A 238 -13.34 -3.88 12.64
CA MET A 238 -12.01 -4.46 12.82
C MET A 238 -11.06 -3.57 13.63
N LEU A 239 -11.23 -2.26 13.59
CA LEU A 239 -10.46 -1.29 14.37
C LEU A 239 -10.96 -1.12 15.81
N GLY A 240 -12.11 -1.73 16.15
CA GLY A 240 -12.73 -1.60 17.48
C GLY A 240 -13.44 -0.25 17.70
N ASN A 241 -13.84 0.42 16.64
CA ASN A 241 -14.52 1.72 16.65
C ASN A 241 -15.99 1.59 16.23
#